data_aa398fb225a4c30dd7383cd3cb3c6f5a
#
_entry.id   aa398fb225a4c30dd7383cd3cb3c6f5a
#
_cell.length_a   1.000
_cell.length_b   1.000
_cell.length_c   1.000
_cell.angle_alpha   90.00
_cell.angle_beta   90.00
_cell.angle_gamma   90.00
#
_symmetry.space_group_name_H-M   'P 1'
#
loop_
_entity.id
_entity.type
_entity.pdbx_description
1 polymer ?
#
loop_
_entity_poly.entity_id
_entity_poly.type
_entity_poly.pdbx_seq_one_letter_code
_entity_poly.pdbx_strand_id
1 'polypeptide(L)'
;MNKVYTLSFPEARNAVVSGDIHGDFNLLVYKLCVQYQMKDTVLIVAGDCGFGFEKKEYYEQIARRNVKRMNEANNWIVFVRGNHDNPLYFDGKQFKHKRFIAIPDYSILLACKHTILCVGGGISIDRRYRMEEWKNYCVKHRIHSNTEDKFSKNFYWSDEAPVYNDEMLTLVNQKFAIDTVVTHTAPDFCELINKNGLHSFAAPDENLLKDVEDERTTMTKLYDRLVYDAHPLTHWYYGHFHQSWHSSIEGVLFKMLDIMEFTPTVSYTHLTLPTN
;
A
#
# COMPACT_ATOMS: atom_id res chain seq x y z
N MET A 1 -5.74 25.53 -0.84
CA MET A 1 -6.75 24.70 -0.16
C MET A 1 -6.42 23.25 -0.39
N ASN A 2 -6.13 22.52 0.65
CA ASN A 2 -5.93 21.08 0.57
C ASN A 2 -7.23 20.43 0.09
N LYS A 3 -7.13 19.55 -0.90
CA LYS A 3 -8.28 18.84 -1.48
C LYS A 3 -8.03 17.35 -1.34
N VAL A 4 -9.03 16.61 -0.83
CA VAL A 4 -8.97 15.14 -0.78
C VAL A 4 -8.84 14.59 -2.21
N TYR A 5 -7.79 13.80 -2.45
CA TYR A 5 -7.62 13.11 -3.72
C TYR A 5 -8.67 11.99 -3.80
N THR A 6 -9.47 12.01 -4.84
CA THR A 6 -10.58 11.07 -4.96
C THR A 6 -10.58 10.44 -6.35
N LEU A 7 -10.68 9.11 -6.39
CA LEU A 7 -10.90 8.34 -7.60
C LEU A 7 -12.24 7.61 -7.50
N SER A 8 -12.98 7.57 -8.61
CA SER A 8 -14.24 6.85 -8.70
C SER A 8 -14.18 5.83 -9.84
N PHE A 9 -14.65 4.63 -9.55
CA PHE A 9 -14.67 3.49 -10.47
C PHE A 9 -16.10 2.96 -10.65
N PRO A 10 -17.00 3.74 -11.28
CA PRO A 10 -18.41 3.39 -11.40
C PRO A 10 -18.65 2.13 -12.25
N GLU A 11 -17.71 1.79 -13.12
CA GLU A 11 -17.77 0.59 -13.96
C GLU A 11 -17.24 -0.66 -13.27
N ALA A 12 -16.59 -0.52 -12.11
CA ALA A 12 -16.06 -1.66 -11.36
C ALA A 12 -17.20 -2.45 -10.71
N ARG A 13 -17.15 -3.76 -10.85
CA ARG A 13 -18.05 -4.72 -10.20
C ARG A 13 -17.41 -5.42 -9.02
N ASN A 14 -16.07 -5.39 -8.97
CA ASN A 14 -15.29 -6.00 -7.92
C ASN A 14 -14.24 -5.00 -7.41
N ALA A 15 -14.05 -4.98 -6.09
CA ALA A 15 -12.93 -4.33 -5.45
C ALA A 15 -12.14 -5.39 -4.67
N VAL A 16 -10.83 -5.44 -4.90
CA VAL A 16 -9.93 -6.46 -4.37
C VAL A 16 -8.71 -5.76 -3.79
N VAL A 17 -8.21 -6.25 -2.66
CA VAL A 17 -6.94 -5.78 -2.09
C VAL A 17 -5.88 -6.86 -2.27
N SER A 18 -4.68 -6.45 -2.64
CA SER A 18 -3.48 -7.29 -2.67
C SER A 18 -2.52 -6.85 -1.58
N GLY A 19 -1.85 -7.79 -0.94
CA GLY A 19 -0.63 -7.49 -0.19
C GLY A 19 0.50 -7.02 -1.11
N ASP A 20 1.69 -6.94 -0.55
CA ASP A 20 2.94 -6.48 -1.15
C ASP A 20 3.25 -7.15 -2.49
N ILE A 21 3.91 -6.43 -3.40
CA ILE A 21 4.27 -7.00 -4.71
C ILE A 21 5.76 -6.91 -5.05
N HIS A 22 6.53 -6.11 -4.30
CA HIS A 22 7.99 -5.98 -4.40
C HIS A 22 8.53 -5.85 -5.84
N GLY A 23 7.83 -5.08 -6.70
CA GLY A 23 8.24 -4.82 -8.07
C GLY A 23 7.76 -5.85 -9.11
N ASP A 24 7.06 -6.90 -8.71
CA ASP A 24 6.55 -7.92 -9.62
C ASP A 24 5.24 -7.51 -10.34
N PHE A 25 5.24 -6.32 -10.95
CA PHE A 25 4.09 -5.75 -11.67
C PHE A 25 3.53 -6.67 -12.76
N ASN A 26 4.40 -7.39 -13.48
CA ASN A 26 3.94 -8.29 -14.54
C ASN A 26 3.22 -9.51 -13.97
N LEU A 27 3.73 -10.07 -12.86
CA LEU A 27 3.08 -11.17 -12.15
C LEU A 27 1.73 -10.73 -11.58
N LEU A 28 1.65 -9.51 -11.02
CA LEU A 28 0.41 -8.93 -10.53
C LEU A 28 -0.66 -8.89 -11.63
N VAL A 29 -0.33 -8.35 -12.81
CA VAL A 29 -1.26 -8.31 -13.95
C VAL A 29 -1.59 -9.71 -14.46
N TYR A 30 -0.63 -10.64 -14.47
CA TYR A 30 -0.86 -12.03 -14.83
C TYR A 30 -1.86 -12.69 -13.87
N LYS A 31 -1.64 -12.55 -12.55
CA LYS A 31 -2.57 -13.09 -11.54
C LYS A 31 -3.98 -12.51 -11.73
N LEU A 32 -4.09 -11.18 -11.83
CA LEU A 32 -5.38 -10.50 -11.97
C LEU A 32 -6.14 -10.93 -13.23
N CYS A 33 -5.49 -10.86 -14.40
CA CYS A 33 -6.18 -10.99 -15.68
C CYS A 33 -6.16 -12.40 -16.27
N VAL A 34 -5.19 -13.25 -15.89
CA VAL A 34 -5.00 -14.58 -16.50
C VAL A 34 -5.28 -15.69 -15.50
N GLN A 35 -4.62 -15.68 -14.35
CA GLN A 35 -4.77 -16.73 -13.36
C GLN A 35 -6.18 -16.71 -12.74
N TYR A 36 -6.61 -15.54 -12.25
CA TYR A 36 -7.93 -15.38 -11.62
C TYR A 36 -9.02 -14.92 -12.61
N GLN A 37 -8.66 -14.58 -13.83
CA GLN A 37 -9.56 -14.14 -14.91
C GLN A 37 -10.56 -13.05 -14.48
N MET A 38 -10.09 -12.14 -13.58
CA MET A 38 -10.92 -11.06 -13.05
C MET A 38 -11.24 -10.04 -14.13
N LYS A 39 -12.47 -9.53 -14.10
CA LYS A 39 -12.97 -8.48 -14.99
C LYS A 39 -13.71 -7.42 -14.18
N ASP A 40 -13.77 -6.21 -14.73
CA ASP A 40 -14.44 -5.06 -14.09
C ASP A 40 -13.97 -4.87 -12.64
N THR A 41 -12.66 -5.02 -12.40
CA THR A 41 -12.07 -5.10 -11.06
C THR A 41 -11.14 -3.94 -10.79
N VAL A 42 -11.31 -3.29 -9.64
CA VAL A 42 -10.30 -2.41 -9.04
C VAL A 42 -9.46 -3.25 -8.07
N LEU A 43 -8.18 -3.40 -8.36
CA LEU A 43 -7.20 -4.01 -7.46
C LEU A 43 -6.44 -2.90 -6.73
N ILE A 44 -6.41 -2.95 -5.39
CA ILE A 44 -5.68 -2.02 -4.54
C ILE A 44 -4.49 -2.77 -3.95
N VAL A 45 -3.28 -2.31 -4.23
CA VAL A 45 -2.05 -2.87 -3.64
C VAL A 45 -1.76 -2.13 -2.33
N ALA A 46 -1.68 -2.88 -1.23
CA ALA A 46 -1.53 -2.35 0.13
C ALA A 46 -0.07 -2.02 0.49
N GLY A 47 0.63 -1.34 -0.40
CA GLY A 47 2.01 -0.89 -0.21
C GLY A 47 3.05 -1.85 -0.77
N ASP A 48 4.32 -1.49 -0.59
CA ASP A 48 5.51 -2.18 -1.09
C ASP A 48 5.37 -2.64 -2.56
N CYS A 49 4.99 -1.63 -3.37
CA CYS A 49 4.77 -1.83 -4.79
C CYS A 49 6.08 -2.04 -5.56
N GLY A 50 7.19 -1.44 -5.07
CA GLY A 50 8.50 -1.48 -5.69
C GLY A 50 8.78 -0.27 -6.60
N PHE A 51 8.08 0.84 -6.41
CA PHE A 51 8.43 2.10 -7.06
C PHE A 51 9.74 2.66 -6.51
N GLY A 52 10.73 2.90 -7.38
CA GLY A 52 12.09 3.31 -7.01
C GLY A 52 13.10 2.16 -7.05
N PHE A 53 12.68 0.90 -7.27
CA PHE A 53 13.61 -0.21 -7.50
C PHE A 53 14.33 -0.07 -8.84
N GLU A 54 13.64 0.49 -9.81
CA GLU A 54 14.09 0.66 -11.20
C GLU A 54 13.96 2.13 -11.61
N LYS A 55 14.53 2.47 -12.76
CA LYS A 55 14.40 3.79 -13.37
C LYS A 55 12.95 4.07 -13.79
N LYS A 56 12.60 5.33 -13.87
CA LYS A 56 11.25 5.80 -14.22
C LYS A 56 10.70 5.16 -15.50
N GLU A 57 11.54 5.02 -16.53
CA GLU A 57 11.17 4.46 -17.83
C GLU A 57 10.69 3.01 -17.73
N TYR A 58 11.15 2.26 -16.73
CA TYR A 58 10.69 0.89 -16.47
C TYR A 58 9.19 0.86 -16.16
N TYR A 59 8.72 1.72 -15.27
CA TYR A 59 7.31 1.75 -14.85
C TYR A 59 6.39 2.20 -16.00
N GLU A 60 6.86 3.16 -16.82
CA GLU A 60 6.19 3.56 -18.05
C GLU A 60 6.05 2.40 -19.04
N GLN A 61 7.09 1.59 -19.18
CA GLN A 61 7.06 0.40 -20.03
C GLN A 61 6.09 -0.66 -19.48
N ILE A 62 6.07 -0.90 -18.18
CA ILE A 62 5.11 -1.82 -17.53
C ILE A 62 3.67 -1.41 -17.85
N ALA A 63 3.34 -0.14 -17.65
CA ALA A 63 2.01 0.37 -17.95
C ALA A 63 1.65 0.16 -19.43
N ARG A 64 2.56 0.53 -20.36
CA ARG A 64 2.34 0.37 -21.81
C ARG A 64 2.18 -1.09 -22.26
N ARG A 65 3.00 -2.00 -21.75
CA ARG A 65 2.95 -3.44 -22.11
C ARG A 65 1.66 -4.11 -21.68
N ASN A 66 1.12 -3.69 -20.53
CA ASN A 66 -0.03 -4.32 -19.91
C ASN A 66 -1.37 -3.62 -20.23
N VAL A 67 -1.36 -2.40 -20.82
CA VAL A 67 -2.57 -1.59 -21.03
C VAL A 67 -3.64 -2.29 -21.86
N LYS A 68 -3.24 -3.04 -22.89
CA LYS A 68 -4.20 -3.79 -23.74
C LYS A 68 -4.97 -4.81 -22.91
N ARG A 69 -4.27 -5.67 -22.18
CA ARG A 69 -4.85 -6.71 -21.31
C ARG A 69 -5.76 -6.10 -20.24
N MET A 70 -5.31 -5.03 -19.60
CA MET A 70 -6.08 -4.33 -18.58
C MET A 70 -7.36 -3.67 -19.15
N ASN A 71 -7.29 -3.15 -20.38
CA ASN A 71 -8.48 -2.59 -21.06
C ASN A 71 -9.47 -3.69 -21.47
N GLU A 72 -8.99 -4.81 -22.01
CA GLU A 72 -9.84 -5.95 -22.40
C GLU A 72 -10.57 -6.57 -21.20
N ALA A 73 -9.90 -6.63 -20.05
CA ALA A 73 -10.49 -7.10 -18.79
C ALA A 73 -11.30 -6.02 -18.06
N ASN A 74 -11.22 -4.76 -18.48
CA ASN A 74 -11.78 -3.59 -17.79
C ASN A 74 -11.33 -3.49 -16.33
N ASN A 75 -10.03 -3.74 -16.06
CA ASN A 75 -9.44 -3.72 -14.72
C ASN A 75 -8.62 -2.46 -14.48
N TRP A 76 -8.48 -2.07 -13.21
CA TRP A 76 -7.63 -0.99 -12.72
C TRP A 76 -6.74 -1.50 -11.59
N ILE A 77 -5.53 -0.95 -11.48
CA ILE A 77 -4.65 -1.16 -10.33
C ILE A 77 -4.35 0.19 -9.71
N VAL A 78 -4.61 0.30 -8.41
CA VAL A 78 -4.31 1.45 -7.57
C VAL A 78 -3.24 1.04 -6.58
N PHE A 79 -2.17 1.83 -6.47
CA PHE A 79 -1.04 1.55 -5.61
C PHE A 79 -1.05 2.52 -4.42
N VAL A 80 -1.05 1.96 -3.22
CA VAL A 80 -0.80 2.65 -1.95
C VAL A 80 0.70 2.57 -1.66
N ARG A 81 1.27 3.57 -1.03
CA ARG A 81 2.70 3.63 -0.72
C ARG A 81 3.07 2.67 0.42
N GLY A 82 4.13 1.88 0.24
CA GLY A 82 4.81 1.14 1.32
C GLY A 82 6.10 1.81 1.76
N ASN A 83 6.86 1.15 2.65
CA ASN A 83 8.16 1.64 3.11
C ASN A 83 9.28 1.41 2.08
N HIS A 84 9.12 0.45 1.17
CA HIS A 84 10.07 0.22 0.09
C HIS A 84 9.85 1.10 -1.15
N ASP A 85 8.82 1.92 -1.14
CA ASP A 85 8.44 2.73 -2.29
C ASP A 85 9.06 4.13 -2.23
N ASN A 86 9.50 4.65 -3.37
CA ASN A 86 9.88 6.04 -3.51
C ASN A 86 8.64 6.95 -3.41
N PRO A 87 8.52 7.79 -2.36
CA PRO A 87 7.33 8.62 -2.13
C PRO A 87 6.98 9.56 -3.28
N LEU A 88 7.96 9.94 -4.11
CA LEU A 88 7.73 10.84 -5.25
C LEU A 88 6.73 10.31 -6.28
N TYR A 89 6.56 8.99 -6.38
CA TYR A 89 5.57 8.41 -7.29
C TYR A 89 4.12 8.55 -6.80
N PHE A 90 3.94 8.82 -5.51
CA PHE A 90 2.63 8.83 -4.84
C PHE A 90 2.06 10.25 -4.65
N ASP A 91 2.26 11.12 -5.61
CA ASP A 91 1.70 12.49 -5.63
C ASP A 91 0.37 12.59 -6.42
N GLY A 92 -0.12 11.46 -6.95
CA GLY A 92 -1.31 11.39 -7.80
C GLY A 92 -1.13 11.97 -9.21
N LYS A 93 0.10 12.30 -9.61
CA LYS A 93 0.43 12.92 -10.92
C LYS A 93 1.56 12.18 -11.64
N GLN A 94 2.67 11.89 -10.96
CA GLN A 94 3.88 11.32 -11.57
C GLN A 94 3.65 9.95 -12.19
N PHE A 95 2.91 9.06 -11.53
CA PHE A 95 2.52 7.77 -12.08
C PHE A 95 0.99 7.65 -12.10
N LYS A 96 0.40 8.25 -13.12
CA LYS A 96 -1.04 8.25 -13.33
C LYS A 96 -1.38 7.88 -14.77
N HIS A 97 -1.56 6.60 -15.00
CA HIS A 97 -2.09 6.05 -16.24
C HIS A 97 -3.56 5.68 -16.09
N LYS A 98 -4.26 5.49 -17.20
CA LYS A 98 -5.70 5.14 -17.18
C LYS A 98 -6.01 3.90 -16.32
N ARG A 99 -5.10 2.92 -16.28
CA ARG A 99 -5.29 1.61 -15.63
C ARG A 99 -4.33 1.34 -14.46
N PHE A 100 -3.34 2.21 -14.24
CA PHE A 100 -2.30 2.08 -13.23
C PHE A 100 -2.11 3.43 -12.55
N ILE A 101 -2.42 3.54 -11.27
CA ILE A 101 -2.46 4.83 -10.57
C ILE A 101 -1.81 4.68 -9.20
N ALA A 102 -0.68 5.36 -8.98
CA ALA A 102 -0.13 5.56 -7.64
C ALA A 102 -0.82 6.78 -6.99
N ILE A 103 -1.30 6.61 -5.78
CA ILE A 103 -2.14 7.59 -5.09
C ILE A 103 -1.45 8.20 -3.87
N PRO A 104 -1.68 9.48 -3.56
CA PRO A 104 -1.19 10.08 -2.32
C PRO A 104 -1.91 9.51 -1.09
N ASP A 105 -1.28 9.67 0.07
CA ASP A 105 -1.88 9.31 1.34
C ASP A 105 -3.19 10.09 1.57
N TYR A 106 -4.12 9.53 2.32
CA TYR A 106 -5.48 10.05 2.55
C TYR A 106 -6.34 10.15 1.29
N SER A 107 -6.05 9.34 0.29
CA SER A 107 -6.90 9.22 -0.91
C SER A 107 -8.18 8.45 -0.61
N ILE A 108 -9.26 8.84 -1.30
CA ILE A 108 -10.55 8.14 -1.27
C ILE A 108 -10.79 7.44 -2.59
N LEU A 109 -11.10 6.15 -2.51
CA LEU A 109 -11.56 5.37 -3.66
C LEU A 109 -13.04 5.03 -3.50
N LEU A 110 -13.82 5.33 -4.54
CA LEU A 110 -15.24 4.99 -4.61
C LEU A 110 -15.41 3.85 -5.61
N ALA A 111 -15.68 2.64 -5.12
CA ALA A 111 -15.84 1.45 -5.94
C ALA A 111 -16.82 0.46 -5.31
N CYS A 112 -17.67 -0.18 -6.09
CA CYS A 112 -18.56 -1.26 -5.63
C CYS A 112 -19.43 -0.88 -4.41
N LYS A 113 -19.87 0.35 -4.31
CA LYS A 113 -20.59 0.96 -3.17
C LYS A 113 -19.75 1.13 -1.92
N HIS A 114 -18.43 0.89 -1.97
CA HIS A 114 -17.50 1.16 -0.87
C HIS A 114 -16.89 2.54 -0.98
N THR A 115 -16.64 3.12 0.17
CA THR A 115 -15.84 4.33 0.36
C THR A 115 -14.56 3.94 1.10
N ILE A 116 -13.48 3.81 0.35
CA ILE A 116 -12.21 3.23 0.80
C ILE A 116 -11.23 4.37 1.06
N LEU A 117 -10.75 4.50 2.30
CA LEU A 117 -9.65 5.39 2.66
C LEU A 117 -8.32 4.65 2.50
N CYS A 118 -7.36 5.28 1.82
CA CYS A 118 -6.01 4.73 1.62
C CYS A 118 -4.96 5.62 2.28
N VAL A 119 -4.11 5.02 3.14
CA VAL A 119 -2.98 5.69 3.80
C VAL A 119 -1.76 4.77 3.75
N GLY A 120 -0.68 5.26 3.18
CA GLY A 120 0.55 4.50 2.98
C GLY A 120 1.60 4.72 4.08
N GLY A 121 2.73 4.04 3.90
CA GLY A 121 3.91 4.13 4.74
C GLY A 121 4.03 3.02 5.78
N GLY A 122 5.27 2.76 6.16
CA GLY A 122 5.67 1.78 7.16
C GLY A 122 7.13 2.03 7.56
N ILE A 123 7.65 1.29 8.54
CA ILE A 123 9.04 1.38 8.99
C ILE A 123 9.82 0.16 8.52
N SER A 124 10.91 0.39 7.77
CA SER A 124 11.87 -0.66 7.37
C SER A 124 12.70 -1.10 8.57
N ILE A 125 12.49 -2.32 9.04
CA ILE A 125 13.30 -2.87 10.15
C ILE A 125 14.76 -3.11 9.73
N ASP A 126 15.01 -3.31 8.45
CA ASP A 126 16.33 -3.56 7.85
C ASP A 126 17.01 -2.28 7.32
N ARG A 127 16.53 -1.08 7.68
CA ARG A 127 17.00 0.21 7.13
C ARG A 127 18.50 0.46 7.26
N ARG A 128 19.11 0.02 8.37
CA ARG A 128 20.57 0.14 8.57
C ARG A 128 21.34 -0.70 7.56
N TYR A 129 20.89 -1.94 7.32
CA TYR A 129 21.48 -2.79 6.29
C TYR A 129 21.35 -2.15 4.90
N ARG A 130 20.19 -1.62 4.54
CA ARG A 130 19.95 -0.93 3.26
C ARG A 130 20.83 0.30 3.09
N MET A 131 21.01 1.11 4.14
CA MET A 131 21.89 2.27 4.11
C MET A 131 23.35 1.88 3.86
N GLU A 132 23.83 0.79 4.45
CA GLU A 132 25.17 0.24 4.24
C GLU A 132 25.32 -0.32 2.82
N GLU A 133 24.36 -1.10 2.35
CA GLU A 133 24.34 -1.64 0.98
C GLU A 133 24.36 -0.52 -0.06
N TRP A 134 23.55 0.52 0.13
CA TRP A 134 23.56 1.68 -0.76
C TRP A 134 24.90 2.40 -0.76
N LYS A 135 25.50 2.62 0.41
CA LYS A 135 26.82 3.21 0.54
C LYS A 135 27.89 2.39 -0.22
N ASN A 136 27.89 1.08 -0.02
CA ASN A 136 28.80 0.16 -0.70
C ASN A 136 28.59 0.17 -2.22
N TYR A 137 27.32 0.20 -2.67
CA TYR A 137 26.97 0.33 -4.08
C TYR A 137 27.51 1.63 -4.68
N CYS A 138 27.34 2.76 -4.01
CA CYS A 138 27.85 4.05 -4.46
C CYS A 138 29.38 4.05 -4.58
N VAL A 139 30.09 3.51 -3.60
CA VAL A 139 31.56 3.39 -3.63
C VAL A 139 32.01 2.52 -4.80
N LYS A 140 31.41 1.34 -4.95
CA LYS A 140 31.75 0.39 -6.02
C LYS A 140 31.54 0.96 -7.42
N HIS A 141 30.47 1.72 -7.61
CA HIS A 141 30.09 2.29 -8.92
C HIS A 141 30.53 3.73 -9.13
N ARG A 142 31.28 4.32 -8.17
CA ARG A 142 31.72 5.74 -8.19
C ARG A 142 30.57 6.73 -8.36
N ILE A 143 29.43 6.44 -7.74
CA ILE A 143 28.25 7.28 -7.77
C ILE A 143 28.32 8.27 -6.59
N HIS A 144 28.12 9.56 -6.86
CA HIS A 144 27.96 10.53 -5.78
C HIS A 144 26.63 10.28 -5.05
N SER A 145 26.66 10.18 -3.72
CA SER A 145 25.46 9.86 -2.89
C SER A 145 24.29 10.86 -3.03
N ASN A 146 24.54 12.02 -3.62
CA ASN A 146 23.56 13.09 -3.83
C ASN A 146 22.95 13.12 -5.24
N THR A 147 23.13 12.07 -6.06
CA THR A 147 22.48 12.02 -7.38
C THR A 147 20.97 11.93 -7.23
N GLU A 148 20.24 12.70 -8.05
CA GLU A 148 18.76 12.69 -8.07
C GLU A 148 18.18 11.34 -8.54
N ASP A 149 18.96 10.56 -9.30
CA ASP A 149 18.58 9.24 -9.83
C ASP A 149 18.88 8.13 -8.80
N LYS A 150 18.17 8.13 -7.68
CA LYS A 150 18.25 7.04 -6.70
C LYS A 150 17.24 5.96 -7.08
N PHE A 151 17.73 4.83 -7.56
CA PHE A 151 16.90 3.66 -7.81
C PHE A 151 17.68 2.39 -7.38
N SER A 152 17.08 1.63 -6.51
CA SER A 152 17.57 0.32 -6.06
C SER A 152 16.53 -0.30 -5.14
N LYS A 153 16.35 -1.62 -5.22
CA LYS A 153 15.51 -2.33 -4.23
C LYS A 153 16.05 -2.19 -2.80
N ASN A 154 17.32 -1.88 -2.61
CA ASN A 154 17.97 -1.71 -1.31
C ASN A 154 18.09 -0.24 -0.90
N PHE A 155 17.46 0.68 -1.62
CA PHE A 155 17.47 2.07 -1.21
C PHE A 155 16.51 2.29 -0.03
N TYR A 156 16.98 3.02 0.98
CA TYR A 156 16.19 3.44 2.13
C TYR A 156 15.62 4.85 1.90
N TRP A 157 14.31 4.98 2.03
CA TRP A 157 13.60 6.26 1.92
C TRP A 157 13.34 6.81 3.33
N SER A 158 14.01 7.87 3.74
CA SER A 158 13.90 8.43 5.10
C SER A 158 12.52 8.98 5.46
N ASP A 159 11.66 9.20 4.48
CA ASP A 159 10.27 9.65 4.60
C ASP A 159 9.26 8.50 4.40
N GLU A 160 9.68 7.27 4.73
CA GLU A 160 8.88 6.05 4.58
C GLU A 160 7.70 5.95 5.55
N ALA A 161 7.83 6.54 6.74
CA ALA A 161 6.85 6.40 7.82
C ALA A 161 5.46 6.94 7.44
N PRO A 162 4.39 6.35 7.98
CA PRO A 162 3.06 6.95 7.88
C PRO A 162 2.97 8.22 8.72
N VAL A 163 2.22 9.20 8.24
CA VAL A 163 2.05 10.49 8.92
C VAL A 163 0.58 10.69 9.28
N TYR A 164 0.29 10.90 10.58
CA TYR A 164 -1.06 11.28 11.01
C TYR A 164 -1.39 12.71 10.54
N ASN A 165 -2.50 12.86 9.83
CA ASN A 165 -2.93 14.16 9.26
C ASN A 165 -4.37 14.49 9.64
N ASP A 166 -4.53 15.19 10.75
CA ASP A 166 -5.83 15.59 11.28
C ASP A 166 -6.60 16.52 10.35
N GLU A 167 -5.91 17.42 9.64
CA GLU A 167 -6.53 18.32 8.66
C GLU A 167 -7.17 17.53 7.51
N MET A 168 -6.45 16.55 6.97
CA MET A 168 -6.99 15.71 5.89
C MET A 168 -8.16 14.85 6.37
N LEU A 169 -8.11 14.29 7.58
CA LEU A 169 -9.23 13.53 8.16
C LEU A 169 -10.46 14.41 8.36
N THR A 170 -10.29 15.65 8.81
CA THR A 170 -11.38 16.61 8.90
C THR A 170 -12.04 16.88 7.54
N LEU A 171 -11.24 17.01 6.47
CA LEU A 171 -11.77 17.18 5.11
C LEU A 171 -12.46 15.91 4.58
N VAL A 172 -11.94 14.73 4.91
CA VAL A 172 -12.55 13.44 4.58
C VAL A 172 -13.91 13.31 5.27
N ASN A 173 -13.96 13.53 6.58
CA ASN A 173 -15.19 13.39 7.38
C ASN A 173 -16.33 14.31 6.89
N GLN A 174 -16.02 15.51 6.39
CA GLN A 174 -17.03 16.43 5.84
C GLN A 174 -17.76 15.89 4.60
N LYS A 175 -17.20 14.88 3.90
CA LYS A 175 -17.70 14.49 2.57
C LYS A 175 -17.94 13.00 2.37
N PHE A 176 -17.33 12.18 3.21
CA PHE A 176 -17.30 10.73 3.00
C PHE A 176 -17.64 9.98 4.27
N ALA A 177 -18.39 8.90 4.13
CA ALA A 177 -18.62 7.90 5.17
C ALA A 177 -17.76 6.68 4.86
N ILE A 178 -16.63 6.54 5.56
CA ILE A 178 -15.63 5.49 5.31
C ILE A 178 -16.13 4.16 5.86
N ASP A 179 -16.21 3.15 5.03
CA ASP A 179 -16.55 1.77 5.43
C ASP A 179 -15.35 0.83 5.38
N THR A 180 -14.33 1.17 4.61
CA THR A 180 -13.15 0.35 4.38
C THR A 180 -11.88 1.19 4.45
N VAL A 181 -10.83 0.65 5.05
CA VAL A 181 -9.49 1.25 5.09
C VAL A 181 -8.49 0.29 4.46
N VAL A 182 -7.56 0.85 3.66
CA VAL A 182 -6.39 0.13 3.14
C VAL A 182 -5.14 0.90 3.52
N THR A 183 -4.28 0.27 4.32
CA THR A 183 -2.98 0.84 4.73
C THR A 183 -1.85 -0.11 4.37
N HIS A 184 -0.60 0.33 4.54
CA HIS A 184 0.51 -0.61 4.42
C HIS A 184 0.76 -1.33 5.74
N THR A 185 0.82 -0.61 6.85
CA THR A 185 0.92 -1.14 8.22
C THR A 185 -0.42 -1.03 8.96
N ALA A 186 -0.49 -1.44 10.24
CA ALA A 186 -1.75 -1.55 10.98
C ALA A 186 -1.67 -0.95 12.40
N PRO A 187 -2.81 -0.71 13.08
CA PRO A 187 -2.86 -0.32 14.49
C PRO A 187 -2.09 -1.26 15.43
N ASP A 188 -1.67 -0.75 16.58
CA ASP A 188 -0.85 -1.47 17.56
C ASP A 188 -1.56 -2.68 18.18
N PHE A 189 -2.88 -2.64 18.26
CA PHE A 189 -3.70 -3.74 18.75
C PHE A 189 -3.89 -4.89 17.74
N CYS A 190 -3.43 -4.74 16.48
CA CYS A 190 -3.40 -5.83 15.52
C CYS A 190 -2.19 -6.72 15.80
N GLU A 191 -2.43 -7.99 16.15
CA GLU A 191 -1.35 -8.91 16.49
C GLU A 191 -0.44 -9.20 15.29
N LEU A 192 0.88 -9.27 15.60
CA LEU A 192 1.90 -9.75 14.69
C LEU A 192 2.20 -11.21 15.04
N ILE A 193 2.04 -12.09 14.07
CA ILE A 193 2.29 -13.54 14.28
C ILE A 193 3.77 -13.79 14.57
N ASN A 194 4.67 -13.01 13.97
CA ASN A 194 6.10 -13.19 14.13
C ASN A 194 6.80 -11.87 14.52
N LYS A 195 7.21 -11.77 15.79
CA LYS A 195 8.01 -10.65 16.32
C LYS A 195 9.52 -10.97 16.39
N ASN A 196 9.92 -12.16 15.92
CA ASN A 196 11.24 -12.75 16.21
C ASN A 196 12.43 -12.09 15.49
N GLY A 197 12.27 -11.14 14.63
CA GLY A 197 13.39 -10.47 13.94
C GLY A 197 13.73 -9.09 14.50
N LEU A 198 12.75 -8.40 15.07
CA LEU A 198 12.85 -6.97 15.37
C LEU A 198 14.02 -6.62 16.30
N HIS A 199 14.24 -7.39 17.37
CA HIS A 199 15.32 -7.11 18.31
C HIS A 199 16.72 -7.24 17.71
N SER A 200 16.93 -8.16 16.76
CA SER A 200 18.23 -8.31 16.10
C SER A 200 18.52 -7.13 15.17
N PHE A 201 17.51 -6.57 14.52
CA PHE A 201 17.65 -5.36 13.72
C PHE A 201 17.77 -4.09 14.57
N ALA A 202 17.18 -4.09 15.77
CA ALA A 202 17.29 -2.96 16.70
C ALA A 202 18.67 -2.83 17.36
N ALA A 203 19.43 -3.93 17.46
CA ALA A 203 20.76 -3.88 18.07
C ALA A 203 21.71 -2.84 17.45
N PRO A 204 21.81 -2.66 16.12
CA PRO A 204 22.58 -1.61 15.47
C PRO A 204 21.81 -0.31 15.25
N ASP A 205 20.55 -0.21 15.64
CA ASP A 205 19.66 0.94 15.37
C ASP A 205 18.84 1.29 16.63
N GLU A 206 19.37 2.16 17.46
CA GLU A 206 18.79 2.56 18.74
C GLU A 206 17.39 3.19 18.64
N ASN A 207 17.04 3.78 17.49
CA ASN A 207 15.74 4.42 17.28
C ASN A 207 14.68 3.47 16.70
N LEU A 208 15.06 2.31 16.19
CA LEU A 208 14.16 1.43 15.44
C LEU A 208 12.92 1.02 16.23
N LEU A 209 13.09 0.61 17.50
CA LEU A 209 11.94 0.17 18.31
C LEU A 209 10.94 1.29 18.54
N LYS A 210 11.45 2.49 18.79
CA LYS A 210 10.60 3.68 18.96
C LYS A 210 9.88 4.05 17.68
N ASP A 211 10.57 4.02 16.54
CA ASP A 211 9.96 4.38 15.26
C ASP A 211 8.87 3.38 14.84
N VAL A 212 9.06 2.09 15.13
CA VAL A 212 8.03 1.04 14.94
C VAL A 212 6.84 1.26 15.88
N GLU A 213 7.06 1.67 17.14
CA GLU A 213 5.99 2.02 18.07
C GLU A 213 5.23 3.26 17.60
N ASP A 214 5.94 4.30 17.15
CA ASP A 214 5.35 5.53 16.62
C ASP A 214 4.53 5.28 15.33
N GLU A 215 4.99 4.39 14.45
CA GLU A 215 4.26 3.91 13.28
C GLU A 215 2.91 3.30 13.67
N ARG A 216 2.95 2.34 14.60
CA ARG A 216 1.76 1.61 15.06
C ARG A 216 0.79 2.54 15.78
N THR A 217 1.29 3.42 16.63
CA THR A 217 0.52 4.46 17.32
C THR A 217 -0.13 5.42 16.32
N THR A 218 0.53 5.73 15.21
CA THR A 218 -0.04 6.56 14.14
C THR A 218 -1.26 5.89 13.51
N MET A 219 -1.19 4.58 13.27
CA MET A 219 -2.35 3.84 12.74
C MET A 219 -3.48 3.69 13.77
N THR A 220 -3.14 3.53 15.05
CA THR A 220 -4.15 3.53 16.15
C THR A 220 -4.87 4.86 16.23
N LYS A 221 -4.15 5.99 16.16
CA LYS A 221 -4.76 7.33 16.11
C LYS A 221 -5.67 7.51 14.89
N LEU A 222 -5.30 6.94 13.74
CA LEU A 222 -6.16 6.96 12.56
C LEU A 222 -7.46 6.18 12.82
N TYR A 223 -7.37 4.97 13.38
CA TYR A 223 -8.53 4.17 13.75
C TYR A 223 -9.43 4.90 14.75
N ASP A 224 -8.86 5.38 15.85
CA ASP A 224 -9.61 6.10 16.89
C ASP A 224 -10.34 7.32 16.33
N ARG A 225 -9.72 8.05 15.42
CA ARG A 225 -10.33 9.21 14.78
C ARG A 225 -11.51 8.81 13.88
N LEU A 226 -11.38 7.73 13.10
CA LEU A 226 -12.49 7.25 12.26
C LEU A 226 -13.67 6.75 13.10
N VAL A 227 -13.40 6.09 14.22
CA VAL A 227 -14.44 5.65 15.18
C VAL A 227 -15.10 6.86 15.86
N TYR A 228 -14.30 7.83 16.31
CA TYR A 228 -14.80 9.06 16.93
C TYR A 228 -15.70 9.86 15.98
N ASP A 229 -15.34 9.94 14.71
CA ASP A 229 -16.11 10.62 13.65
C ASP A 229 -17.33 9.78 13.17
N ALA A 230 -17.58 8.63 13.81
CA ALA A 230 -18.72 7.73 13.57
C ALA A 230 -18.78 7.22 12.10
N HIS A 231 -17.64 6.95 11.48
CA HIS A 231 -17.61 6.29 10.18
C HIS A 231 -18.16 4.84 10.29
N PRO A 232 -18.90 4.34 9.27
CA PRO A 232 -19.45 2.98 9.26
C PRO A 232 -18.36 1.94 8.94
N LEU A 233 -17.23 2.00 9.66
CA LEU A 233 -16.06 1.17 9.40
C LEU A 233 -16.36 -0.31 9.64
N THR A 234 -16.07 -1.14 8.63
CA THR A 234 -16.30 -2.59 8.67
C THR A 234 -15.06 -3.40 8.34
N HIS A 235 -14.13 -2.85 7.54
CA HIS A 235 -12.95 -3.57 7.07
C HIS A 235 -11.70 -2.70 7.11
N TRP A 236 -10.58 -3.34 7.48
CA TRP A 236 -9.25 -2.76 7.41
C TRP A 236 -8.25 -3.77 6.85
N TYR A 237 -7.68 -3.48 5.67
CA TYR A 237 -6.71 -4.33 4.98
C TYR A 237 -5.33 -3.73 5.05
N TYR A 238 -4.28 -4.57 5.22
CA TYR A 238 -2.90 -4.12 5.26
C TYR A 238 -1.92 -5.21 4.81
N GLY A 239 -0.69 -4.84 4.40
CA GLY A 239 0.40 -5.72 4.00
C GLY A 239 1.56 -5.71 5.00
N HIS A 240 2.79 -5.42 4.53
CA HIS A 240 4.00 -5.14 5.28
C HIS A 240 4.63 -6.34 6.01
N PHE A 241 3.84 -7.19 6.63
CA PHE A 241 4.32 -8.26 7.51
C PHE A 241 4.48 -9.60 6.82
N HIS A 242 4.15 -9.70 5.52
CA HIS A 242 4.29 -10.87 4.67
C HIS A 242 3.66 -12.13 5.27
N GLN A 243 2.49 -12.01 5.83
CA GLN A 243 1.73 -13.11 6.45
C GLN A 243 0.24 -12.89 6.26
N SER A 244 -0.52 -13.99 6.20
CA SER A 244 -1.97 -13.95 6.22
C SER A 244 -2.48 -14.06 7.64
N TRP A 245 -3.27 -13.08 8.09
CA TRP A 245 -3.94 -13.10 9.38
C TRP A 245 -5.22 -12.28 9.32
N HIS A 246 -6.19 -12.62 10.14
CA HIS A 246 -7.39 -11.79 10.31
C HIS A 246 -7.98 -11.93 11.70
N SER A 247 -8.62 -10.87 12.16
CA SER A 247 -9.40 -10.85 13.40
C SER A 247 -10.49 -9.79 13.31
N SER A 248 -11.60 -10.02 14.00
CA SER A 248 -12.63 -9.00 14.19
C SER A 248 -12.41 -8.32 15.54
N ILE A 249 -12.16 -7.03 15.51
CA ILE A 249 -11.90 -6.20 16.69
C ILE A 249 -12.93 -5.07 16.67
N GLU A 250 -13.74 -4.96 17.73
CA GLU A 250 -14.80 -3.94 17.86
C GLU A 250 -15.76 -3.85 16.65
N GLY A 251 -16.02 -5.00 16.01
CA GLY A 251 -16.92 -5.09 14.85
C GLY A 251 -16.24 -4.78 13.49
N VAL A 252 -14.96 -4.40 13.47
CA VAL A 252 -14.17 -4.19 12.27
C VAL A 252 -13.33 -5.43 11.97
N LEU A 253 -13.38 -5.94 10.74
CA LEU A 253 -12.52 -7.02 10.27
C LEU A 253 -11.17 -6.45 9.85
N PHE A 254 -10.13 -6.72 10.64
CA PHE A 254 -8.74 -6.46 10.27
C PHE A 254 -8.16 -7.65 9.53
N LYS A 255 -7.56 -7.42 8.37
CA LYS A 255 -6.95 -8.47 7.55
C LYS A 255 -5.56 -8.08 7.08
N MET A 256 -4.55 -8.82 7.54
CA MET A 256 -3.18 -8.81 7.06
C MET A 256 -3.09 -9.70 5.82
N LEU A 257 -2.39 -9.23 4.81
CA LEU A 257 -2.23 -9.93 3.53
C LEU A 257 -0.77 -10.30 3.31
N ASP A 258 -0.55 -11.54 2.92
CA ASP A 258 0.75 -12.02 2.46
C ASP A 258 1.10 -11.45 1.07
N ILE A 259 2.35 -11.63 0.65
CA ILE A 259 2.84 -11.19 -0.67
C ILE A 259 1.94 -11.74 -1.77
N MET A 260 1.43 -10.87 -2.62
CA MET A 260 0.54 -11.22 -3.74
C MET A 260 -0.73 -12.01 -3.32
N GLU A 261 -1.12 -11.95 -2.07
CA GLU A 261 -2.42 -12.47 -1.63
C GLU A 261 -3.53 -11.50 -2.07
N PHE A 262 -4.54 -12.02 -2.76
CA PHE A 262 -5.71 -11.25 -3.18
C PHE A 262 -6.90 -11.56 -2.28
N THR A 263 -7.59 -10.49 -1.84
CA THR A 263 -8.82 -10.64 -1.05
C THR A 263 -9.89 -9.66 -1.54
N PRO A 264 -11.13 -10.12 -1.79
CA PRO A 264 -12.24 -9.20 -2.10
C PRO A 264 -12.56 -8.31 -0.90
N THR A 265 -12.90 -7.04 -1.15
CA THR A 265 -13.37 -6.11 -0.09
C THR A 265 -14.78 -6.43 0.38
N VAL A 266 -15.52 -7.25 -0.37
CA VAL A 266 -16.91 -7.65 -0.07
C VAL A 266 -17.02 -9.15 -0.09
N SER A 267 -17.67 -9.70 0.94
CA SER A 267 -18.14 -11.07 0.91
C SER A 267 -19.40 -11.18 0.01
N TYR A 268 -19.22 -11.07 -1.31
CA TYR A 268 -20.25 -11.57 -2.21
C TYR A 268 -20.08 -13.07 -2.36
N THR A 269 -21.16 -13.80 -2.10
CA THR A 269 -21.28 -15.26 -2.10
C THR A 269 -20.97 -15.95 -3.45
N HIS A 270 -20.34 -15.26 -4.42
CA HIS A 270 -20.09 -15.76 -5.77
C HIS A 270 -18.68 -15.57 -6.33
N LEU A 271 -17.74 -14.98 -5.57
CA LEU A 271 -16.33 -14.99 -5.95
C LEU A 271 -15.58 -16.06 -5.14
N THR A 272 -15.69 -17.31 -5.58
CA THR A 272 -14.71 -18.33 -5.21
C THR A 272 -13.43 -18.04 -5.99
N LEU A 273 -12.41 -17.48 -5.34
CA LEU A 273 -11.07 -17.54 -5.91
C LEU A 273 -10.70 -19.00 -6.09
N PRO A 274 -10.14 -19.43 -7.25
CA PRO A 274 -9.68 -20.79 -7.41
C PRO A 274 -8.72 -21.12 -6.27
N THR A 275 -9.06 -22.10 -5.46
CA THR A 275 -8.12 -22.69 -4.50
C THR A 275 -7.04 -23.42 -5.28
N ASN A 276 -5.77 -23.04 -5.08
CA ASN A 276 -4.63 -23.78 -5.61
C ASN A 276 -4.53 -25.16 -4.99
#